data_15f40c616e62d892aa1d2736ab458042
#
_entry.id   15f40c616e62d892aa1d2736ab458042
#
_cell.length_a   1.000
_cell.length_b   1.000
_cell.length_c   1.000
_cell.angle_alpha   90.00
_cell.angle_beta   90.00
_cell.angle_gamma   90.00
#
_symmetry.space_group_name_H-M   'P 1'
#
loop_
_entity.id
_entity.type
_entity.pdbx_description
1 polymer ?
#
loop_
_entity_poly.entity_id
_entity_poly.type
_entity_poly.pdbx_seq_one_letter_code
_entity_poly.pdbx_strand_id
1 'polypeptide(L)'
;MPTVSDSANIADIHYIYQSRPNKERADKVVKRKLGRLGYQLDSKNSDKDVLTATRGNNVHINYSGTNVKNPRDLLSDVALGVGLQQKNPQFTSRKRKTRSIMREYGDDKEYSLSGHSLGGSILMNTLKESKSIRDRTNKAMTFNAG
;
A
#
# COMPACT_ATOMS: atom_id res chain seq x y z
N MET A 1 -16.11 3.36 0.39
CA MET A 1 -14.79 3.74 0.94
C MET A 1 -14.48 2.96 2.21
N PRO A 2 -13.27 2.48 2.42
CA PRO A 2 -12.93 1.75 3.64
C PRO A 2 -12.98 2.68 4.86
N THR A 3 -13.36 2.12 5.99
CA THR A 3 -13.23 2.81 7.27
C THR A 3 -11.75 2.81 7.68
N VAL A 4 -11.41 3.60 8.70
CA VAL A 4 -10.06 3.59 9.27
C VAL A 4 -9.72 2.17 9.76
N SER A 5 -10.68 1.50 10.38
CA SER A 5 -10.52 0.13 10.86
C SER A 5 -10.26 -0.85 9.71
N ASP A 6 -11.00 -0.74 8.61
CA ASP A 6 -10.78 -1.57 7.43
C ASP A 6 -9.37 -1.38 6.87
N SER A 7 -8.93 -0.14 6.74
CA SER A 7 -7.60 0.17 6.21
C SER A 7 -6.48 -0.33 7.11
N ALA A 8 -6.65 -0.24 8.43
CA ALA A 8 -5.68 -0.78 9.39
C ALA A 8 -5.60 -2.30 9.28
N ASN A 9 -6.74 -2.98 9.15
CA ASN A 9 -6.80 -4.43 8.98
C ASN A 9 -6.15 -4.86 7.66
N ILE A 10 -6.38 -4.11 6.58
CA ILE A 10 -5.75 -4.40 5.28
C ILE A 10 -4.23 -4.22 5.38
N ALA A 11 -3.76 -3.20 6.09
CA ALA A 11 -2.33 -3.01 6.32
C ALA A 11 -1.70 -4.20 7.05
N ASP A 12 -2.39 -4.72 8.08
CA ASP A 12 -1.94 -5.91 8.80
C ASP A 12 -1.94 -7.15 7.89
N ILE A 13 -2.98 -7.34 7.10
CA ILE A 13 -3.09 -8.46 6.18
C ILE A 13 -1.93 -8.42 5.16
N HIS A 14 -1.53 -7.24 4.73
CA HIS A 14 -0.46 -7.08 3.74
C HIS A 14 0.86 -7.70 4.19
N TYR A 15 1.15 -7.72 5.50
CA TYR A 15 2.37 -8.31 6.04
C TYR A 15 2.49 -9.81 5.80
N ILE A 16 1.39 -10.49 5.46
CA ILE A 16 1.41 -11.92 5.12
C ILE A 16 2.37 -12.19 3.96
N TYR A 17 2.46 -11.28 2.99
CA TYR A 17 3.38 -11.43 1.86
C TYR A 17 4.85 -11.39 2.29
N GLN A 18 5.17 -10.73 3.38
CA GLN A 18 6.53 -10.71 3.91
C GLN A 18 6.87 -11.96 4.70
N SER A 19 5.89 -12.52 5.41
CA SER A 19 6.08 -13.70 6.25
C SER A 19 5.99 -15.02 5.48
N ARG A 20 5.41 -15.00 4.28
CA ARG A 20 5.22 -16.19 3.45
C ARG A 20 5.91 -16.00 2.11
N PRO A 21 7.06 -16.64 1.87
CA PRO A 21 7.81 -16.45 0.62
C PRO A 21 7.10 -16.97 -0.63
N ASN A 22 6.24 -17.97 -0.48
CA ASN A 22 5.49 -18.52 -1.61
C ASN A 22 4.27 -17.62 -1.88
N LYS A 23 4.31 -16.88 -2.99
CA LYS A 23 3.25 -15.92 -3.34
C LYS A 23 1.89 -16.59 -3.48
N GLU A 24 1.83 -17.76 -4.09
CA GLU A 24 0.55 -18.47 -4.30
C GLU A 24 -0.12 -18.83 -2.97
N ARG A 25 0.66 -19.30 -2.00
CA ARG A 25 0.16 -19.61 -0.66
C ARG A 25 -0.24 -18.36 0.10
N ALA A 26 0.57 -17.30 -0.03
CA ALA A 26 0.26 -16.01 0.58
C ALA A 26 -1.05 -15.45 0.02
N ASP A 27 -1.23 -15.50 -1.31
CA ASP A 27 -2.45 -15.04 -1.96
C ASP A 27 -3.70 -15.73 -1.39
N LYS A 28 -3.64 -17.03 -1.13
CA LYS A 28 -4.79 -17.78 -0.57
C LYS A 28 -5.18 -17.27 0.81
N VAL A 29 -4.21 -17.01 1.67
CA VAL A 29 -4.45 -16.51 3.02
C VAL A 29 -4.94 -15.07 2.98
N VAL A 30 -4.32 -14.23 2.16
CA VAL A 30 -4.70 -12.82 2.00
C VAL A 30 -6.13 -12.73 1.44
N LYS A 31 -6.45 -13.51 0.42
CA LYS A 31 -7.78 -13.55 -0.17
C LYS A 31 -8.86 -13.87 0.86
N ARG A 32 -8.61 -14.89 1.70
CA ARG A 32 -9.55 -15.30 2.74
C ARG A 32 -9.77 -14.19 3.77
N LYS A 33 -8.69 -13.57 4.23
CA LYS A 33 -8.78 -12.50 5.24
C LYS A 33 -9.43 -11.25 4.68
N LEU A 34 -9.12 -10.86 3.46
CA LEU A 34 -9.78 -9.74 2.78
C LEU A 34 -11.27 -10.02 2.58
N GLY A 35 -11.63 -11.25 2.26
CA GLY A 35 -13.03 -11.65 2.08
C GLY A 35 -13.87 -11.38 3.32
N ARG A 36 -13.30 -11.51 4.51
CA ARG A 36 -14.00 -11.21 5.78
C ARG A 36 -14.35 -9.73 5.92
N LEU A 37 -13.61 -8.87 5.21
CA LEU A 37 -13.87 -7.43 5.18
C LEU A 37 -14.73 -7.02 3.97
N GLY A 38 -15.14 -8.00 3.16
CA GLY A 38 -15.89 -7.75 1.94
C GLY A 38 -15.04 -7.33 0.76
N TYR A 39 -13.71 -7.45 0.86
CA TYR A 39 -12.79 -7.09 -0.21
C TYR A 39 -12.36 -8.30 -1.03
N GLN A 40 -12.12 -8.06 -2.32
CA GLN A 40 -11.54 -9.04 -3.22
C GLN A 40 -10.08 -8.70 -3.48
N LEU A 41 -9.22 -9.71 -3.46
CA LEU A 41 -7.80 -9.54 -3.77
C LEU A 41 -7.60 -9.42 -5.28
N ASP A 42 -6.88 -8.38 -5.70
CA ASP A 42 -6.30 -8.32 -7.04
C ASP A 42 -4.88 -8.90 -6.96
N SER A 43 -4.76 -10.20 -7.17
CA SER A 43 -3.50 -10.93 -7.03
C SER A 43 -2.42 -10.43 -7.99
N LYS A 44 -2.80 -10.09 -9.21
CA LYS A 44 -1.89 -9.58 -10.24
C LYS A 44 -1.19 -8.30 -9.78
N ASN A 45 -1.91 -7.44 -9.08
CA ASN A 45 -1.41 -6.16 -8.60
C ASN A 45 -1.07 -6.17 -7.12
N SER A 46 -0.75 -7.34 -6.57
CA SER A 46 -0.43 -7.50 -5.16
C SER A 46 0.85 -8.30 -4.98
N ASP A 47 1.72 -7.80 -4.12
CA ASP A 47 2.96 -8.47 -3.72
C ASP A 47 3.39 -7.95 -2.34
N LYS A 48 4.61 -8.23 -1.94
CA LYS A 48 5.12 -7.77 -0.64
C LYS A 48 5.17 -6.24 -0.52
N ASP A 49 5.19 -5.53 -1.63
CA ASP A 49 5.36 -4.07 -1.66
C ASP A 49 4.03 -3.31 -1.75
N VAL A 50 3.10 -3.82 -2.56
CA VAL A 50 1.80 -3.19 -2.80
C VAL A 50 0.72 -4.26 -2.70
N LEU A 51 -0.36 -3.97 -1.98
CA LEU A 51 -1.55 -4.83 -1.96
C LEU A 51 -2.70 -4.06 -2.56
N THR A 52 -3.38 -4.66 -3.54
CA THR A 52 -4.53 -4.07 -4.20
C THR A 52 -5.76 -4.92 -3.95
N ALA A 53 -6.81 -4.30 -3.41
CA ALA A 53 -8.07 -4.96 -3.10
C ALA A 53 -9.24 -4.10 -3.57
N THR A 54 -10.33 -4.74 -3.93
CA THR A 54 -11.52 -4.04 -4.44
C THR A 54 -12.76 -4.40 -3.64
N ARG A 55 -13.63 -3.40 -3.47
CA ARG A 55 -14.95 -3.60 -2.88
C ARG A 55 -15.91 -2.64 -3.58
N GLY A 56 -16.83 -3.19 -4.41
CA GLY A 56 -17.73 -2.37 -5.22
C GLY A 56 -16.93 -1.46 -6.14
N ASN A 57 -17.17 -0.15 -6.06
CA ASN A 57 -16.47 0.85 -6.86
C ASN A 57 -15.14 1.31 -6.25
N ASN A 58 -14.79 0.81 -5.07
CA ASN A 58 -13.56 1.21 -4.37
C ASN A 58 -12.40 0.31 -4.76
N VAL A 59 -11.29 0.92 -5.14
CA VAL A 59 -9.99 0.26 -5.31
C VAL A 59 -9.10 0.75 -4.18
N HIS A 60 -8.69 -0.15 -3.31
CA HIS A 60 -7.84 0.16 -2.17
C HIS A 60 -6.43 -0.35 -2.41
N ILE A 61 -5.45 0.53 -2.25
CA ILE A 61 -4.03 0.22 -2.47
C ILE A 61 -3.29 0.49 -1.17
N ASN A 62 -2.64 -0.54 -0.64
CA ASN A 62 -1.84 -0.42 0.58
C ASN A 62 -0.36 -0.58 0.27
N TYR A 63 0.46 0.31 0.84
CA TYR A 63 1.90 0.22 0.75
C TYR A 63 2.46 -0.39 2.02
N SER A 64 3.23 -1.46 1.88
CA SER A 64 4.02 -1.97 3.00
C SER A 64 5.33 -1.21 3.08
N GLY A 65 5.90 -1.16 4.27
CA GLY A 65 7.32 -0.87 4.44
C GLY A 65 8.11 -2.05 3.90
N THR A 66 9.33 -1.80 3.44
CA THR A 66 10.20 -2.89 3.02
C THR A 66 10.73 -3.66 4.22
N ASN A 67 11.20 -4.88 3.94
CA ASN A 67 11.88 -5.80 4.85
C ASN A 67 12.70 -5.11 5.94
N VAL A 68 12.04 -4.64 6.97
CA VAL A 68 12.74 -4.11 8.12
C VAL A 68 12.81 -5.23 9.15
N LYS A 69 13.97 -5.84 9.23
CA LYS A 69 14.23 -6.91 10.19
C LYS A 69 14.33 -6.39 11.62
N ASN A 70 14.49 -5.07 11.78
CA ASN A 70 14.68 -4.43 13.07
C ASN A 70 13.88 -3.13 13.12
N PRO A 71 12.97 -2.96 14.10
CA PRO A 71 12.20 -1.72 14.26
C PRO A 71 13.06 -0.46 14.43
N ARG A 72 14.27 -0.60 14.97
CA ARG A 72 15.20 0.53 15.10
C ARG A 72 15.70 1.02 13.75
N ASP A 73 15.95 0.10 12.82
CA ASP A 73 16.38 0.44 11.46
C ASP A 73 15.28 1.19 10.74
N LEU A 74 14.02 0.81 10.99
CA LEU A 74 12.86 1.49 10.42
C LEU A 74 12.82 2.96 10.86
N LEU A 75 13.00 3.22 12.15
CA LEU A 75 12.98 4.58 12.68
C LEU A 75 14.13 5.42 12.13
N SER A 76 15.34 4.83 12.03
CA SER A 76 16.49 5.49 11.42
C SER A 76 16.24 5.81 9.96
N ASP A 77 15.71 4.87 9.20
CA ASP A 77 15.45 5.05 7.78
C ASP A 77 14.40 6.12 7.55
N VAL A 78 13.36 6.17 8.36
CA VAL A 78 12.33 7.22 8.28
C VAL A 78 12.93 8.58 8.64
N ALA A 79 13.74 8.65 9.68
CA ALA A 79 14.36 9.90 10.11
C ALA A 79 15.40 10.43 9.11
N LEU A 80 16.18 9.53 8.50
CA LEU A 80 17.22 9.87 7.54
C LEU A 80 16.66 10.07 6.13
N GLY A 81 15.47 9.51 5.86
CA GLY A 81 14.88 9.48 4.53
C GLY A 81 14.28 10.78 4.03
N VAL A 82 14.11 11.78 4.90
CA VAL A 82 13.38 13.01 4.53
C VAL A 82 14.04 13.76 3.37
N GLY A 83 15.38 13.70 3.26
CA GLY A 83 16.11 14.34 2.17
C GLY A 83 16.47 13.43 1.00
N LEU A 84 16.28 12.10 1.16
CA LEU A 84 16.70 11.10 0.17
C LEU A 84 15.53 10.43 -0.53
N GLN A 85 14.30 10.78 -0.17
CA GLN A 85 13.08 10.12 -0.64
C GLN A 85 12.95 10.14 -2.16
N GLN A 86 13.30 11.25 -2.81
CA GLN A 86 13.15 11.41 -4.24
C GLN A 86 14.04 10.47 -5.05
N LYS A 87 15.18 10.06 -4.49
CA LYS A 87 16.18 9.21 -5.16
C LYS A 87 16.06 7.73 -4.80
N ASN A 88 15.17 7.38 -3.87
CA ASN A 88 15.04 6.00 -3.43
C ASN A 88 14.23 5.20 -4.46
N PRO A 89 14.80 4.10 -5.00
CA PRO A 89 14.07 3.27 -5.99
C PRO A 89 12.73 2.74 -5.50
N GLN A 90 12.56 2.54 -4.19
CA GLN A 90 11.31 2.05 -3.62
C GLN A 90 10.19 3.05 -3.81
N PHE A 91 10.46 4.34 -3.60
CA PHE A 91 9.45 5.39 -3.80
C PHE A 91 9.03 5.47 -5.26
N THR A 92 10.01 5.42 -6.17
CA THR A 92 9.76 5.45 -7.62
C THR A 92 8.96 4.23 -8.06
N SER A 93 9.29 3.05 -7.55
CA SER A 93 8.61 1.81 -7.86
C SER A 93 7.14 1.85 -7.45
N ARG A 94 6.85 2.35 -6.23
CA ARG A 94 5.47 2.47 -5.73
C ARG A 94 4.65 3.44 -6.59
N LYS A 95 5.22 4.59 -6.95
CA LYS A 95 4.56 5.56 -7.82
C LYS A 95 4.18 4.94 -9.16
N ARG A 96 5.14 4.25 -9.78
CA ARG A 96 4.94 3.62 -11.08
C ARG A 96 3.86 2.55 -11.01
N LYS A 97 3.90 1.72 -9.98
CA LYS A 97 2.91 0.67 -9.76
C LYS A 97 1.52 1.26 -9.54
N THR A 98 1.41 2.29 -8.72
CA THR A 98 0.13 2.95 -8.44
C THR A 98 -0.47 3.56 -9.70
N ARG A 99 0.33 4.24 -10.50
CA ARG A 99 -0.14 4.79 -11.77
C ARG A 99 -0.63 3.71 -12.72
N SER A 100 0.07 2.58 -12.77
CA SER A 100 -0.31 1.44 -13.60
C SER A 100 -1.67 0.87 -13.14
N ILE A 101 -1.87 0.72 -11.85
CA ILE A 101 -3.13 0.22 -11.27
C ILE A 101 -4.27 1.19 -11.59
N MET A 102 -4.08 2.47 -11.37
CA MET A 102 -5.10 3.49 -11.66
C MET A 102 -5.45 3.55 -13.15
N ARG A 103 -4.46 3.33 -14.01
CA ARG A 103 -4.67 3.28 -15.46
C ARG A 103 -5.49 2.06 -15.84
N GLU A 104 -5.22 0.92 -15.21
CA GLU A 104 -5.94 -0.34 -15.46
C GLU A 104 -7.40 -0.25 -15.04
N TYR A 105 -7.67 0.30 -13.85
CA TYR A 105 -9.04 0.40 -13.32
C TYR A 105 -9.82 1.59 -13.87
N GLY A 106 -9.14 2.67 -14.26
CA GLY A 106 -9.76 3.84 -14.89
C GLY A 106 -10.22 4.92 -13.91
N ASP A 107 -10.80 5.98 -14.46
CA ASP A 107 -11.15 7.18 -13.71
C ASP A 107 -12.50 7.08 -12.97
N ASP A 108 -13.31 6.06 -13.28
CA ASP A 108 -14.65 5.90 -12.69
C ASP A 108 -14.61 5.25 -11.30
N LYS A 109 -13.45 4.85 -10.84
CA LYS A 109 -13.29 4.19 -9.55
C LYS A 109 -12.99 5.19 -8.44
N GLU A 110 -13.36 4.82 -7.22
CA GLU A 110 -12.92 5.52 -6.02
C GLU A 110 -11.63 4.88 -5.54
N TYR A 111 -10.58 5.67 -5.40
CA TYR A 111 -9.28 5.19 -4.95
C TYR A 111 -9.01 5.59 -3.52
N SER A 112 -8.64 4.62 -2.71
CA SER A 112 -8.15 4.85 -1.36
C SER A 112 -6.75 4.26 -1.23
N LEU A 113 -5.88 4.96 -0.54
CA LEU A 113 -4.50 4.55 -0.33
C LEU A 113 -4.21 4.48 1.16
N SER A 114 -3.43 3.51 1.57
CA SER A 114 -2.99 3.42 2.96
C SER A 114 -1.55 2.94 3.03
N GLY A 115 -0.93 3.17 4.18
CA GLY A 115 0.43 2.69 4.43
C GLY A 115 0.71 2.68 5.92
N HIS A 116 1.41 1.64 6.38
CA HIS A 116 1.80 1.46 7.77
C HIS A 116 3.30 1.70 7.91
N SER A 117 3.70 2.49 8.89
CA SER A 117 5.10 2.76 9.21
C SER A 117 5.84 3.36 8.00
N LEU A 118 6.90 2.71 7.50
CA LEU A 118 7.64 3.17 6.31
C LEU A 118 6.71 3.26 5.08
N GLY A 119 5.74 2.34 4.96
CA GLY A 119 4.73 2.41 3.91
C GLY A 119 3.92 3.69 3.96
N GLY A 120 3.63 4.20 5.17
CA GLY A 120 2.98 5.49 5.34
C GLY A 120 3.83 6.64 4.83
N SER A 121 5.13 6.60 5.10
CA SER A 121 6.07 7.62 4.58
C SER A 121 6.17 7.57 3.06
N ILE A 122 6.18 6.37 2.48
CA ILE A 122 6.18 6.19 1.02
C ILE A 122 4.89 6.77 0.43
N LEU A 123 3.75 6.52 1.06
CA LEU A 123 2.47 7.05 0.62
C LEU A 123 2.46 8.58 0.62
N MET A 124 2.89 9.20 1.71
CA MET A 124 2.93 10.66 1.82
C MET A 124 3.84 11.27 0.75
N ASN A 125 5.00 10.66 0.52
CA ASN A 125 5.91 11.10 -0.54
C ASN A 125 5.27 10.96 -1.92
N THR A 126 4.60 9.84 -2.17
CA THR A 126 3.92 9.58 -3.44
C THR A 126 2.85 10.65 -3.73
N LEU A 127 2.04 10.98 -2.74
CA LEU A 127 1.01 12.01 -2.89
C LEU A 127 1.62 13.39 -3.11
N LYS A 128 2.75 13.68 -2.48
CA LYS A 128 3.44 14.95 -2.65
C LYS A 128 4.05 15.07 -4.05
N GLU A 129 4.69 14.01 -4.54
CA GLU A 129 5.46 14.03 -5.78
C GLU A 129 4.61 13.79 -7.04
N SER A 130 3.47 13.12 -6.93
CA SER A 130 2.67 12.76 -8.09
C SER A 130 1.31 13.45 -8.06
N LYS A 131 1.16 14.48 -8.88
CA LYS A 131 -0.12 15.16 -9.05
C LYS A 131 -1.20 14.22 -9.59
N SER A 132 -0.85 13.36 -10.53
CA SER A 132 -1.82 12.44 -11.14
C SER A 132 -2.39 11.45 -10.11
N ILE A 133 -1.55 10.93 -9.21
CA ILE A 133 -2.02 10.05 -8.14
C ILE A 133 -2.84 10.83 -7.13
N ARG A 134 -2.34 12.00 -6.71
CA ARG A 134 -3.02 12.86 -5.75
C ARG A 134 -4.43 13.23 -6.22
N ASP A 135 -4.56 13.62 -7.47
CA ASP A 135 -5.84 14.08 -8.03
C ASP A 135 -6.87 12.94 -8.11
N ARG A 136 -6.41 11.70 -8.26
CA ARG A 136 -7.30 10.53 -8.33
C ARG A 136 -7.58 9.89 -6.99
N THR A 137 -6.85 10.28 -5.93
CA THR A 137 -6.98 9.68 -4.61
C THR A 137 -8.11 10.35 -3.84
N ASN A 138 -9.12 9.58 -3.47
CA ASN A 138 -10.27 10.06 -2.70
C ASN A 138 -10.00 10.05 -1.21
N LYS A 139 -9.19 9.11 -0.72
CA LYS A 139 -8.87 8.98 0.70
C LYS A 139 -7.47 8.38 0.86
N ALA A 140 -6.71 8.92 1.78
CA ALA A 140 -5.38 8.40 2.12
C ALA A 140 -5.23 8.32 3.64
N MET A 141 -4.67 7.22 4.13
CA MET A 141 -4.47 6.98 5.56
C MET A 141 -3.09 6.42 5.82
N THR A 142 -2.43 6.94 6.86
CA THR A 142 -1.15 6.41 7.31
C THR A 142 -1.29 5.95 8.76
N PHE A 143 -0.60 4.86 9.10
CA PHE A 143 -0.63 4.28 10.44
C PHE A 143 0.79 4.19 10.97
N ASN A 144 1.00 4.73 12.19
CA ASN A 144 2.31 4.68 12.87
C ASN A 144 3.47 5.17 11.99
N ALA A 145 3.20 6.13 11.14
CA ALA A 145 4.24 6.84 10.41
C ALA A 145 4.87 7.83 11.38
N GLY A 146 5.74 7.33 12.18
CA GLY A 146 6.44 7.92 13.27
C GLY A 146 6.58 9.33 13.54
#